data_2644342bbc78c6face66f43371bfc1d4
#
_entry.id   2644342bbc78c6face66f43371bfc1d4
#
_cell.length_a   1.000
_cell.length_b   1.000
_cell.length_c   1.000
_cell.angle_alpha   90.00
_cell.angle_beta   90.00
_cell.angle_gamma   90.00
#
_symmetry.space_group_name_H-M   'P 1'
#
loop_
_entity.id
_entity.type
_entity.pdbx_description
1 polymer ?
#
loop_
_entity_poly.entity_id
_entity_poly.type
_entity_poly.pdbx_seq_one_letter_code
_entity_poly.pdbx_strand_id
1 'polypeptide(L)'
;MARRYCIKNKLKFTTSFHTRFDKYMKLYMPIIPAKWSEKFLCNFHNKAEKILVTTESMRQELIDLGIDNNKMVTWTRGGNHGAFKNPSKRDLPYKRPIWIYVGRVAVEKNIKAFLDLDLEGTKLIIGKGPDLDNLKKKFTNDIFLGERTNGELASHFASSDVFVFPSKTDTFGIVVLESLACGTPVAAYPVPGPKDILGGTKIDTLDEDLKASALKALKVSRQDCLEFSKKYSWEETARIFFDNISPN
;
A
#
# COMPACT_ATOMS: atom_id res chain seq x y z
N MET A 1 -9.19 23.46 8.40
CA MET A 1 -10.36 24.19 8.93
C MET A 1 -10.95 23.48 10.14
N ALA A 2 -11.42 22.23 10.07
CA ALA A 2 -12.03 21.46 11.16
C ALA A 2 -11.20 21.42 12.47
N ARG A 3 -9.91 21.04 12.42
CA ARG A 3 -9.03 21.02 13.61
C ARG A 3 -9.00 22.35 14.37
N ARG A 4 -8.91 23.49 13.66
CA ARG A 4 -8.91 24.82 14.30
C ARG A 4 -10.23 25.10 15.00
N TYR A 5 -11.33 24.69 14.40
CA TYR A 5 -12.67 24.81 15.01
C TYR A 5 -12.78 23.99 16.29
N CYS A 6 -12.38 22.70 16.25
CA CYS A 6 -12.41 21.85 17.44
C CYS A 6 -11.56 22.42 18.59
N ILE A 7 -10.32 22.84 18.29
CA ILE A 7 -9.43 23.43 19.31
C ILE A 7 -10.06 24.70 19.92
N LYS A 8 -10.60 25.62 19.07
CA LYS A 8 -11.22 26.87 19.54
C LYS A 8 -12.43 26.61 20.44
N ASN A 9 -13.22 25.58 20.12
CA ASN A 9 -14.44 25.24 20.86
C ASN A 9 -14.24 24.16 21.93
N LYS A 10 -12.98 23.76 22.20
CA LYS A 10 -12.62 22.71 23.19
C LYS A 10 -13.28 21.35 22.91
N LEU A 11 -13.57 21.07 21.64
CA LEU A 11 -14.12 19.80 21.19
C LEU A 11 -13.01 18.76 21.03
N LYS A 12 -13.29 17.55 21.47
CA LYS A 12 -12.44 16.40 21.21
C LYS A 12 -12.47 16.04 19.73
N PHE A 13 -11.39 15.51 19.20
CA PHE A 13 -11.35 15.01 17.82
C PHE A 13 -10.34 13.90 17.67
N THR A 14 -10.61 13.00 16.74
CA THR A 14 -9.73 11.92 16.32
C THR A 14 -9.08 12.28 14.99
N THR A 15 -7.84 11.87 14.79
CA THR A 15 -7.14 11.98 13.51
C THR A 15 -6.74 10.60 13.00
N SER A 16 -6.49 10.50 11.70
CA SER A 16 -5.99 9.28 11.08
C SER A 16 -4.73 9.59 10.28
N PHE A 17 -3.68 8.80 10.52
CA PHE A 17 -2.44 8.87 9.75
C PHE A 17 -2.40 7.72 8.73
N HIS A 18 -2.60 8.04 7.47
CA HIS A 18 -2.66 7.07 6.37
C HIS A 18 -1.95 7.54 5.09
N THR A 19 -1.21 8.65 5.18
CA THR A 19 -0.42 9.18 4.04
C THR A 19 0.85 9.81 4.57
N ARG A 20 1.97 9.42 4.01
CA ARG A 20 3.31 9.94 4.32
C ARG A 20 3.55 11.29 3.65
N PHE A 21 2.79 12.32 4.06
CA PHE A 21 2.96 13.67 3.54
C PHE A 21 4.39 14.20 3.72
N ASP A 22 5.07 13.83 4.79
CA ASP A 22 6.48 14.14 5.04
C ASP A 22 7.40 13.62 3.90
N LYS A 23 7.25 12.33 3.54
CA LYS A 23 8.02 11.73 2.45
C LYS A 23 7.61 12.28 1.08
N TYR A 24 6.30 12.53 0.88
CA TYR A 24 5.79 13.11 -0.37
C TYR A 24 6.28 14.54 -0.57
N MET A 25 6.25 15.37 0.47
CA MET A 25 6.80 16.73 0.39
C MET A 25 8.27 16.72 -0.02
N LYS A 26 9.08 15.80 0.49
CA LYS A 26 10.48 15.65 0.10
C LYS A 26 10.64 15.31 -1.40
N LEU A 27 9.73 14.50 -1.95
CA LEU A 27 9.77 14.10 -3.37
C LEU A 27 9.29 15.22 -4.31
N TYR A 28 8.19 15.91 -3.95
CA TYR A 28 7.56 16.91 -4.80
C TYR A 28 8.06 18.34 -4.58
N MET A 29 8.56 18.63 -3.37
CA MET A 29 9.00 19.97 -2.96
C MET A 29 10.32 19.88 -2.18
N PRO A 30 11.43 19.45 -2.83
CA PRO A 30 12.70 19.16 -2.14
C PRO A 30 13.33 20.40 -1.47
N ILE A 31 12.89 21.60 -1.81
CA ILE A 31 13.35 22.86 -1.20
C ILE A 31 12.85 23.01 0.25
N ILE A 32 11.75 22.35 0.61
CA ILE A 32 11.20 22.44 1.98
C ILE A 32 11.99 21.49 2.90
N PRO A 33 12.59 22.04 3.99
CA PRO A 33 13.32 21.19 4.95
C PRO A 33 12.41 20.12 5.57
N ALA A 34 12.86 18.86 5.57
CA ALA A 34 12.10 17.73 6.12
C ALA A 34 11.60 17.98 7.56
N LYS A 35 12.44 18.60 8.40
CA LYS A 35 12.09 18.97 9.78
C LYS A 35 10.84 19.84 9.90
N TRP A 36 10.50 20.63 8.88
CA TRP A 36 9.29 21.47 8.91
C TRP A 36 8.04 20.64 8.69
N SER A 37 8.07 19.69 7.75
CA SER A 37 6.95 18.77 7.52
C SER A 37 6.73 17.85 8.71
N GLU A 38 7.79 17.32 9.31
CA GLU A 38 7.76 16.50 10.51
C GLU A 38 7.16 17.28 11.71
N LYS A 39 7.67 18.48 11.99
CA LYS A 39 7.14 19.35 13.06
C LYS A 39 5.67 19.70 12.83
N PHE A 40 5.28 19.94 11.57
CA PHE A 40 3.88 20.20 11.23
C PHE A 40 3.01 18.98 11.54
N LEU A 41 3.43 17.78 11.16
CA LEU A 41 2.71 16.53 11.43
C LEU A 41 2.55 16.28 12.94
N CYS A 42 3.66 16.39 13.70
CA CYS A 42 3.61 16.24 15.16
C CYS A 42 2.65 17.24 15.80
N ASN A 43 2.75 18.53 15.45
CA ASN A 43 1.85 19.55 15.97
C ASN A 43 0.39 19.32 15.54
N PHE A 44 0.19 18.76 14.36
CA PHE A 44 -1.16 18.46 13.87
C PHE A 44 -1.79 17.32 14.65
N HIS A 45 -1.11 16.18 14.78
CA HIS A 45 -1.65 14.96 15.37
C HIS A 45 -1.66 14.99 16.89
N ASN A 46 -0.64 15.52 17.57
CA ASN A 46 -0.57 15.55 19.03
C ASN A 46 -1.67 16.40 19.71
N LYS A 47 -2.42 17.19 18.93
CA LYS A 47 -3.62 17.90 19.47
C LYS A 47 -4.89 17.06 19.44
N ALA A 48 -4.88 15.91 18.79
CA ALA A 48 -6.00 14.97 18.78
C ALA A 48 -6.07 14.20 20.11
N GLU A 49 -7.23 13.68 20.44
CA GLU A 49 -7.41 12.75 21.56
C GLU A 49 -6.97 11.35 21.21
N LYS A 50 -7.32 10.89 20.01
CA LYS A 50 -6.88 9.62 19.43
C LYS A 50 -6.29 9.84 18.04
N ILE A 51 -5.32 9.00 17.70
CA ILE A 51 -4.63 9.00 16.40
C ILE A 51 -4.69 7.57 15.86
N LEU A 52 -5.46 7.36 14.81
CA LEU A 52 -5.57 6.08 14.15
C LEU A 52 -4.38 5.90 13.20
N VAL A 53 -3.60 4.85 13.39
CA VAL A 53 -2.42 4.52 12.56
C VAL A 53 -2.61 3.16 11.89
N THR A 54 -2.08 3.01 10.70
CA THR A 54 -2.42 1.86 9.85
C THR A 54 -1.75 0.55 10.26
N THR A 55 -0.52 0.62 10.77
CA THR A 55 0.29 -0.56 11.11
C THR A 55 1.18 -0.27 12.32
N GLU A 56 1.72 -1.34 12.93
CA GLU A 56 2.62 -1.21 14.07
C GLU A 56 3.98 -0.63 13.67
N SER A 57 4.52 -1.01 12.50
CA SER A 57 5.74 -0.38 11.97
C SER A 57 5.55 1.11 11.72
N MET A 58 4.37 1.53 11.23
CA MET A 58 4.04 2.94 11.06
C MET A 58 3.93 3.66 12.39
N ARG A 59 3.33 3.01 13.39
CA ARG A 59 3.25 3.53 14.76
C ARG A 59 4.65 3.83 15.32
N GLN A 60 5.59 2.89 15.15
CA GLN A 60 6.97 3.09 15.61
C GLN A 60 7.64 4.27 14.89
N GLU A 61 7.52 4.37 13.55
CA GLU A 61 8.05 5.53 12.83
C GLU A 61 7.46 6.87 13.32
N LEU A 62 6.20 6.89 13.73
CA LEU A 62 5.55 8.11 14.26
C LEU A 62 5.99 8.44 15.67
N ILE A 63 6.31 7.45 16.51
CA ILE A 63 6.94 7.64 17.83
C ILE A 63 8.31 8.32 17.63
N ASP A 64 9.10 7.80 16.70
CA ASP A 64 10.44 8.33 16.40
C ASP A 64 10.38 9.79 15.89
N LEU A 65 9.28 10.17 15.24
CA LEU A 65 9.00 11.57 14.83
C LEU A 65 8.51 12.47 15.98
N GLY A 66 8.16 11.91 17.16
CA GLY A 66 7.69 12.67 18.32
C GLY A 66 6.15 12.75 18.44
N ILE A 67 5.42 11.82 17.84
CA ILE A 67 3.98 11.67 18.06
C ILE A 67 3.74 10.84 19.33
N ASP A 68 2.80 11.30 20.18
CA ASP A 68 2.48 10.69 21.46
C ASP A 68 1.92 9.28 21.30
N ASN A 69 2.68 8.28 21.75
CA ASN A 69 2.30 6.87 21.68
C ASN A 69 0.99 6.55 22.41
N ASN A 70 0.70 7.23 23.52
CA ASN A 70 -0.51 6.96 24.31
C ASN A 70 -1.80 7.33 23.58
N LYS A 71 -1.72 8.14 22.55
CA LYS A 71 -2.84 8.55 21.70
C LYS A 71 -3.03 7.68 20.48
N MET A 72 -2.04 6.88 20.12
CA MET A 72 -2.08 6.07 18.91
C MET A 72 -2.81 4.75 19.11
N VAL A 73 -3.67 4.43 18.16
CA VAL A 73 -4.40 3.16 18.06
C VAL A 73 -4.12 2.56 16.69
N THR A 74 -3.65 1.32 16.66
CA THR A 74 -3.44 0.61 15.41
C THR A 74 -4.80 0.27 14.79
N TRP A 75 -5.04 0.80 13.60
CA TRP A 75 -6.27 0.67 12.84
C TRP A 75 -5.97 0.11 11.45
N THR A 76 -5.98 -1.21 11.36
CA THR A 76 -5.73 -1.93 10.12
C THR A 76 -6.80 -1.66 9.06
N ARG A 77 -6.55 -2.05 7.83
CA ARG A 77 -7.50 -1.96 6.73
C ARG A 77 -8.08 -3.33 6.44
N GLY A 78 -9.35 -3.35 6.06
CA GLY A 78 -9.97 -4.53 5.48
C GLY A 78 -9.60 -4.67 4.00
N GLY A 79 -9.52 -5.91 3.52
CA GLY A 79 -9.48 -6.19 2.09
C GLY A 79 -10.89 -6.10 1.48
N ASN A 80 -11.00 -5.60 0.26
CA ASN A 80 -12.27 -5.61 -0.47
C ASN A 80 -12.56 -7.02 -1.00
N HIS A 81 -12.94 -7.93 -0.10
CA HIS A 81 -13.20 -9.32 -0.48
C HIS A 81 -14.39 -9.49 -1.43
N GLY A 82 -15.31 -8.51 -1.52
CA GLY A 82 -16.47 -8.60 -2.40
C GLY A 82 -16.08 -8.65 -3.87
N ALA A 83 -15.35 -7.67 -4.35
CA ALA A 83 -14.93 -7.57 -5.76
C ALA A 83 -13.78 -8.53 -6.12
N PHE A 84 -12.94 -8.91 -5.13
CA PHE A 84 -11.74 -9.73 -5.33
C PHE A 84 -11.92 -11.18 -4.86
N LYS A 85 -13.10 -11.56 -4.36
CA LYS A 85 -13.41 -12.92 -3.96
C LYS A 85 -13.74 -13.79 -5.18
N ASN A 86 -12.98 -14.86 -5.36
CA ASN A 86 -13.19 -15.82 -6.47
C ASN A 86 -13.22 -15.16 -7.86
N PRO A 87 -12.22 -14.32 -8.22
CA PRO A 87 -12.19 -13.71 -9.52
C PRO A 87 -12.05 -14.76 -10.62
N SER A 88 -12.73 -14.56 -11.74
CA SER A 88 -12.53 -15.40 -12.92
C SER A 88 -11.13 -15.16 -13.49
N LYS A 89 -10.36 -16.24 -13.66
CA LYS A 89 -9.10 -16.16 -14.40
C LYS A 89 -9.39 -15.94 -15.89
N ARG A 90 -8.59 -15.09 -16.52
CA ARG A 90 -8.58 -14.90 -17.98
C ARG A 90 -7.35 -15.57 -18.55
N ASP A 91 -7.47 -16.08 -19.73
CA ASP A 91 -6.29 -16.43 -20.52
C ASP A 91 -5.71 -15.12 -21.07
N LEU A 92 -4.55 -14.73 -20.54
CA LEU A 92 -3.86 -13.53 -20.97
C LEU A 92 -2.84 -13.94 -22.06
N PRO A 93 -2.84 -13.27 -23.23
CA PRO A 93 -1.98 -13.63 -24.37
C PRO A 93 -0.54 -13.15 -24.17
N TYR A 94 0.02 -13.37 -22.97
CA TYR A 94 1.33 -12.86 -22.59
C TYR A 94 2.27 -13.99 -22.16
N LYS A 95 3.57 -13.84 -22.46
CA LYS A 95 4.61 -14.76 -22.00
C LYS A 95 4.70 -14.77 -20.47
N ARG A 96 4.67 -15.96 -19.88
CA ARG A 96 4.84 -16.15 -18.44
C ARG A 96 6.32 -16.23 -18.06
N PRO A 97 6.68 -15.87 -16.81
CA PRO A 97 5.78 -15.35 -15.76
C PRO A 97 5.19 -13.96 -16.09
N ILE A 98 3.98 -13.68 -15.61
CA ILE A 98 3.34 -12.39 -15.73
C ILE A 98 3.50 -11.64 -14.39
N TRP A 99 4.27 -10.56 -14.44
CA TRP A 99 4.54 -9.65 -13.33
C TRP A 99 3.59 -8.46 -13.43
N ILE A 100 2.72 -8.28 -12.45
CA ILE A 100 1.74 -7.20 -12.50
C ILE A 100 2.10 -6.10 -11.50
N TYR A 101 1.99 -4.85 -11.93
CA TYR A 101 1.93 -3.67 -11.07
C TYR A 101 0.53 -3.09 -11.12
N VAL A 102 0.00 -2.71 -9.95
CA VAL A 102 -1.28 -2.03 -9.82
C VAL A 102 -1.14 -0.84 -8.90
N GLY A 103 -1.52 0.34 -9.39
CA GLY A 103 -1.50 1.54 -8.59
C GLY A 103 -1.33 2.82 -9.40
N ARG A 104 -1.25 3.95 -8.69
CA ARG A 104 -0.96 5.24 -9.31
C ARG A 104 0.43 5.22 -9.96
N VAL A 105 0.51 5.68 -11.20
CA VAL A 105 1.78 5.78 -11.95
C VAL A 105 2.41 7.14 -11.64
N ALA A 106 3.18 7.19 -10.55
CA ALA A 106 3.79 8.41 -10.04
C ALA A 106 5.08 8.10 -9.25
N VAL A 107 5.92 9.14 -9.08
CA VAL A 107 7.27 9.01 -8.49
C VAL A 107 7.26 8.39 -7.09
N GLU A 108 6.26 8.70 -6.26
CA GLU A 108 6.14 8.16 -4.89
C GLU A 108 5.87 6.65 -4.87
N LYS A 109 5.38 6.08 -5.97
CA LYS A 109 5.14 4.64 -6.10
C LYS A 109 6.36 3.87 -6.59
N ASN A 110 7.44 4.57 -6.94
CA ASN A 110 8.72 3.97 -7.31
C ASN A 110 8.61 2.89 -8.43
N ILE A 111 7.62 3.06 -9.33
CA ILE A 111 7.33 2.07 -10.39
C ILE A 111 8.56 1.81 -11.28
N LYS A 112 9.43 2.80 -11.44
CA LYS A 112 10.65 2.66 -12.22
C LYS A 112 11.54 1.54 -11.68
N ALA A 113 11.59 1.32 -10.36
CA ALA A 113 12.35 0.20 -9.78
C ALA A 113 11.83 -1.16 -10.25
N PHE A 114 10.52 -1.32 -10.50
CA PHE A 114 9.96 -2.51 -11.10
C PHE A 114 10.27 -2.62 -12.59
N LEU A 115 10.11 -1.54 -13.34
CA LEU A 115 10.33 -1.52 -14.78
C LEU A 115 11.80 -1.79 -15.15
N ASP A 116 12.75 -1.33 -14.33
CA ASP A 116 14.18 -1.55 -14.52
C ASP A 116 14.63 -3.00 -14.18
N LEU A 117 13.78 -3.83 -13.54
CA LEU A 117 14.15 -5.21 -13.24
C LEU A 117 14.36 -6.03 -14.53
N ASP A 118 15.46 -6.74 -14.56
CA ASP A 118 15.69 -7.77 -15.58
C ASP A 118 14.99 -9.07 -15.14
N LEU A 119 13.75 -9.27 -15.63
CA LEU A 119 12.90 -10.42 -15.36
C LEU A 119 12.43 -11.03 -16.67
N GLU A 120 12.52 -12.35 -16.80
CA GLU A 120 11.89 -13.05 -17.92
C GLU A 120 10.36 -12.91 -17.82
N GLY A 121 9.68 -13.04 -18.98
CA GLY A 121 8.23 -13.01 -19.05
C GLY A 121 7.69 -11.62 -19.42
N THR A 122 6.53 -11.24 -18.88
CA THR A 122 5.82 -10.02 -19.26
C THR A 122 5.53 -9.17 -18.04
N LYS A 123 5.82 -7.87 -18.13
CA LYS A 123 5.43 -6.88 -17.14
C LYS A 123 4.14 -6.19 -17.55
N LEU A 124 3.10 -6.25 -16.69
CA LEU A 124 1.82 -5.58 -16.87
C LEU A 124 1.68 -4.43 -15.89
N ILE A 125 1.31 -3.27 -16.38
CA ILE A 125 1.11 -2.08 -15.59
C ILE A 125 -0.35 -1.63 -15.67
N ILE A 126 -1.05 -1.63 -14.53
CA ILE A 126 -2.44 -1.17 -14.41
C ILE A 126 -2.48 0.06 -13.51
N GLY A 127 -3.04 1.13 -14.05
CA GLY A 127 -3.23 2.38 -13.35
C GLY A 127 -3.02 3.60 -14.23
N LYS A 128 -3.21 4.76 -13.62
CA LYS A 128 -2.99 6.08 -14.24
C LYS A 128 -2.15 6.96 -13.33
N GLY A 129 -1.54 8.00 -13.88
CA GLY A 129 -0.78 8.97 -13.11
C GLY A 129 0.11 9.85 -13.96
N PRO A 130 0.77 10.84 -13.36
CA PRO A 130 1.53 11.86 -14.08
C PRO A 130 2.71 11.29 -14.88
N ASP A 131 3.28 10.15 -14.48
CA ASP A 131 4.47 9.59 -15.12
C ASP A 131 4.14 8.58 -16.23
N LEU A 132 2.85 8.27 -16.46
CA LEU A 132 2.41 7.20 -17.37
C LEU A 132 2.97 7.36 -18.79
N ASP A 133 2.80 8.53 -19.39
CA ASP A 133 3.20 8.75 -20.79
C ASP A 133 4.73 8.72 -20.97
N ASN A 134 5.46 9.24 -20.00
CA ASN A 134 6.92 9.20 -19.99
C ASN A 134 7.45 7.78 -19.85
N LEU A 135 6.85 6.98 -18.98
CA LEU A 135 7.26 5.60 -18.77
C LEU A 135 6.90 4.72 -19.97
N LYS A 136 5.74 4.89 -20.61
CA LYS A 136 5.36 4.20 -21.83
C LYS A 136 6.37 4.44 -22.98
N LYS A 137 6.83 5.67 -23.12
CA LYS A 137 7.83 6.02 -24.14
C LYS A 137 9.19 5.36 -23.88
N LYS A 138 9.54 5.19 -22.61
CA LYS A 138 10.84 4.66 -22.19
C LYS A 138 10.87 3.12 -22.17
N PHE A 139 9.79 2.47 -21.74
CA PHE A 139 9.67 1.03 -21.51
C PHE A 139 8.71 0.42 -22.53
N THR A 140 9.11 0.43 -23.80
CA THR A 140 8.27 0.03 -24.94
C THR A 140 7.94 -1.47 -24.99
N ASN A 141 8.72 -2.31 -24.31
CA ASN A 141 8.49 -3.76 -24.23
C ASN A 141 7.49 -4.12 -23.11
N ASP A 142 7.17 -3.19 -22.22
CA ASP A 142 6.26 -3.42 -21.10
C ASP A 142 4.83 -3.02 -21.49
N ILE A 143 3.83 -3.68 -20.90
CA ILE A 143 2.43 -3.53 -21.28
C ILE A 143 1.70 -2.65 -20.29
N PHE A 144 1.26 -1.48 -20.74
CA PHE A 144 0.51 -0.51 -19.95
C PHE A 144 -0.97 -0.56 -20.32
N LEU A 145 -1.80 -1.09 -19.44
CA LEU A 145 -3.22 -1.31 -19.68
C LEU A 145 -4.11 -0.11 -19.30
N GLY A 146 -3.54 0.90 -18.61
CA GLY A 146 -4.33 2.00 -18.06
C GLY A 146 -5.16 1.59 -16.85
N GLU A 147 -6.19 2.37 -16.51
CA GLU A 147 -7.06 2.08 -15.37
C GLU A 147 -8.03 0.93 -15.68
N ARG A 148 -8.33 0.10 -14.69
CA ARG A 148 -9.29 -1.01 -14.79
C ARG A 148 -10.33 -0.94 -13.68
N THR A 149 -11.53 -1.44 -13.95
CA THR A 149 -12.59 -1.59 -12.94
C THR A 149 -12.25 -2.70 -11.95
N ASN A 150 -12.90 -2.71 -10.79
CA ASN A 150 -12.64 -3.69 -9.73
C ASN A 150 -12.70 -5.14 -10.23
N GLY A 151 -13.72 -5.51 -11.02
CA GLY A 151 -13.87 -6.87 -11.55
C GLY A 151 -12.79 -7.24 -12.57
N GLU A 152 -12.44 -6.31 -13.47
CA GLU A 152 -11.35 -6.50 -14.42
C GLU A 152 -10.00 -6.58 -13.72
N LEU A 153 -9.78 -5.72 -12.71
CA LEU A 153 -8.58 -5.70 -11.90
C LEU A 153 -8.38 -7.03 -11.17
N ALA A 154 -9.44 -7.54 -10.55
CA ALA A 154 -9.41 -8.83 -9.86
C ALA A 154 -9.06 -9.98 -10.82
N SER A 155 -9.62 -9.97 -12.05
CA SER A 155 -9.26 -10.94 -13.09
C SER A 155 -7.78 -10.85 -13.50
N HIS A 156 -7.23 -9.65 -13.63
CA HIS A 156 -5.81 -9.48 -13.96
C HIS A 156 -4.91 -9.99 -12.84
N PHE A 157 -5.22 -9.69 -11.58
CA PHE A 157 -4.50 -10.28 -10.45
C PHE A 157 -4.55 -11.80 -10.50
N ALA A 158 -5.73 -12.40 -10.57
CA ALA A 158 -5.89 -13.85 -10.59
C ALA A 158 -5.15 -14.55 -11.73
N SER A 159 -4.97 -13.85 -12.85
CA SER A 159 -4.32 -14.35 -14.07
C SER A 159 -2.81 -14.08 -14.12
N SER A 160 -2.28 -13.25 -13.23
CA SER A 160 -0.85 -12.94 -13.10
C SER A 160 -0.16 -13.90 -12.14
N ASP A 161 1.17 -13.99 -12.24
CA ASP A 161 1.97 -14.89 -11.41
C ASP A 161 2.46 -14.22 -10.12
N VAL A 162 2.86 -12.95 -10.21
CA VAL A 162 3.33 -12.15 -9.06
C VAL A 162 2.86 -10.71 -9.18
N PHE A 163 2.36 -10.15 -8.10
CA PHE A 163 2.17 -8.70 -7.96
C PHE A 163 3.45 -8.08 -7.39
N VAL A 164 4.05 -7.16 -8.15
CA VAL A 164 5.23 -6.42 -7.72
C VAL A 164 4.81 -5.07 -7.16
N PHE A 165 5.10 -4.84 -5.88
CA PHE A 165 4.78 -3.63 -5.14
C PHE A 165 6.07 -2.86 -4.77
N PRO A 166 6.58 -2.00 -5.66
CA PRO A 166 7.89 -1.36 -5.51
C PRO A 166 7.87 -0.12 -4.61
N SER A 167 6.71 0.26 -4.06
CA SER A 167 6.57 1.46 -3.23
C SER A 167 7.37 1.35 -1.93
N LYS A 168 8.01 2.47 -1.54
CA LYS A 168 8.73 2.62 -0.27
C LYS A 168 8.05 3.60 0.70
N THR A 169 6.89 4.13 0.33
CA THR A 169 6.23 5.22 1.07
C THR A 169 4.78 4.92 1.45
N ASP A 170 4.26 3.76 1.10
CA ASP A 170 2.91 3.36 1.50
C ASP A 170 2.84 3.08 3.01
N THR A 171 1.72 3.46 3.61
CA THR A 171 1.47 3.27 5.04
C THR A 171 0.81 1.93 5.36
N PHE A 172 0.18 1.29 4.38
CA PHE A 172 -0.48 -0.01 4.50
C PHE A 172 -0.40 -0.82 3.20
N GLY A 173 -0.96 -0.29 2.10
CA GLY A 173 -1.01 -0.98 0.82
C GLY A 173 -2.24 -1.89 0.68
N ILE A 174 -3.45 -1.33 0.63
CA ILE A 174 -4.70 -2.10 0.43
C ILE A 174 -4.60 -3.02 -0.80
N VAL A 175 -3.94 -2.58 -1.85
CA VAL A 175 -3.71 -3.35 -3.08
C VAL A 175 -2.92 -4.66 -2.85
N VAL A 176 -2.11 -4.73 -1.77
CA VAL A 176 -1.45 -5.98 -1.34
C VAL A 176 -2.50 -7.00 -0.90
N LEU A 177 -3.48 -6.57 -0.11
CA LEU A 177 -4.58 -7.46 0.32
C LEU A 177 -5.47 -7.87 -0.86
N GLU A 178 -5.72 -6.98 -1.81
CA GLU A 178 -6.48 -7.26 -3.04
C GLU A 178 -5.78 -8.33 -3.89
N SER A 179 -4.47 -8.23 -4.05
CA SER A 179 -3.66 -9.25 -4.73
C SER A 179 -3.75 -10.61 -4.04
N LEU A 180 -3.56 -10.64 -2.70
CA LEU A 180 -3.63 -11.87 -1.91
C LEU A 180 -5.03 -12.49 -1.95
N ALA A 181 -6.10 -11.69 -1.94
CA ALA A 181 -7.47 -12.14 -2.07
C ALA A 181 -7.77 -12.79 -3.43
N CYS A 182 -7.00 -12.45 -4.47
CA CYS A 182 -7.01 -13.11 -5.79
C CYS A 182 -6.06 -14.33 -5.86
N GLY A 183 -5.40 -14.67 -4.76
CA GLY A 183 -4.39 -15.74 -4.73
C GLY A 183 -3.10 -15.37 -5.44
N THR A 184 -2.79 -14.09 -5.63
CA THR A 184 -1.58 -13.65 -6.33
C THR A 184 -0.54 -13.24 -5.31
N PRO A 185 0.63 -13.92 -5.27
CA PRO A 185 1.72 -13.59 -4.35
C PRO A 185 2.27 -12.19 -4.61
N VAL A 186 2.81 -11.59 -3.55
CA VAL A 186 3.30 -10.21 -3.58
C VAL A 186 4.80 -10.17 -3.43
N ALA A 187 5.48 -9.39 -4.25
CA ALA A 187 6.88 -9.03 -4.09
C ALA A 187 6.98 -7.57 -3.64
N ALA A 188 7.69 -7.29 -2.55
CA ALA A 188 7.80 -5.95 -2.01
C ALA A 188 9.09 -5.74 -1.19
N TYR A 189 9.44 -4.48 -0.97
CA TYR A 189 10.46 -4.10 0.01
C TYR A 189 9.95 -4.29 1.45
N PRO A 190 10.86 -4.53 2.45
CA PRO A 190 10.49 -4.68 3.86
C PRO A 190 10.22 -3.33 4.55
N VAL A 191 9.32 -2.53 3.97
CA VAL A 191 8.89 -1.22 4.47
C VAL A 191 7.53 -1.32 5.19
N PRO A 192 7.14 -0.33 6.01
CA PRO A 192 5.82 -0.29 6.64
C PRO A 192 4.68 -0.59 5.65
N GLY A 193 3.67 -1.29 6.11
CA GLY A 193 2.62 -1.85 5.27
C GLY A 193 2.98 -3.26 4.81
N PRO A 194 3.76 -3.47 3.75
CA PRO A 194 4.19 -4.81 3.37
C PRO A 194 4.85 -5.60 4.49
N LYS A 195 5.72 -4.97 5.31
CA LYS A 195 6.38 -5.60 6.46
C LYS A 195 5.36 -6.10 7.49
N ASP A 196 4.36 -5.28 7.80
CA ASP A 196 3.34 -5.64 8.79
C ASP A 196 2.33 -6.67 8.26
N ILE A 197 2.13 -6.72 6.93
CA ILE A 197 1.22 -7.68 6.32
C ILE A 197 1.92 -9.03 6.08
N LEU A 198 3.10 -9.04 5.49
CA LEU A 198 3.76 -10.25 4.98
C LEU A 198 4.84 -10.77 5.91
N GLY A 199 5.54 -9.88 6.63
CA GLY A 199 6.75 -10.22 7.40
C GLY A 199 6.53 -11.32 8.43
N GLY A 200 7.43 -12.31 8.43
CA GLY A 200 7.39 -13.46 9.35
C GLY A 200 6.22 -14.41 9.12
N THR A 201 5.48 -14.27 8.02
CA THR A 201 4.37 -15.14 7.66
C THR A 201 4.81 -16.25 6.69
N LYS A 202 3.92 -17.23 6.46
CA LYS A 202 4.13 -18.30 5.49
C LYS A 202 4.28 -17.82 4.04
N ILE A 203 3.82 -16.60 3.75
CA ILE A 203 3.89 -15.96 2.44
C ILE A 203 4.87 -14.78 2.41
N ASP A 204 5.83 -14.76 3.32
CA ASP A 204 6.86 -13.72 3.39
C ASP A 204 7.83 -13.83 2.21
N THR A 205 7.83 -12.81 1.40
CA THR A 205 8.67 -12.68 0.20
C THR A 205 9.57 -11.46 0.26
N LEU A 206 9.48 -10.68 1.34
CA LEU A 206 10.15 -9.39 1.48
C LEU A 206 11.66 -9.49 1.30
N ASP A 207 12.23 -8.52 0.58
CA ASP A 207 13.67 -8.41 0.37
C ASP A 207 14.05 -6.95 0.05
N GLU A 208 15.25 -6.54 0.43
CA GLU A 208 15.82 -5.24 0.02
C GLU A 208 16.18 -5.22 -1.47
N ASP A 209 16.40 -6.39 -2.07
CA ASP A 209 16.46 -6.57 -3.52
C ASP A 209 15.08 -6.98 -4.06
N LEU A 210 14.45 -6.07 -4.79
CA LEU A 210 13.13 -6.30 -5.36
C LEU A 210 13.09 -7.47 -6.37
N LYS A 211 14.19 -7.76 -7.07
CA LYS A 211 14.31 -8.93 -7.95
C LYS A 211 14.30 -10.22 -7.13
N ALA A 212 15.06 -10.27 -6.05
CA ALA A 212 15.07 -11.42 -5.14
C ALA A 212 13.67 -11.64 -4.53
N SER A 213 13.00 -10.58 -4.08
CA SER A 213 11.61 -10.65 -3.61
C SER A 213 10.66 -11.21 -4.67
N ALA A 214 10.76 -10.75 -5.93
CA ALA A 214 9.94 -11.23 -7.03
C ALA A 214 10.13 -12.73 -7.30
N LEU A 215 11.39 -13.19 -7.31
CA LEU A 215 11.72 -14.60 -7.52
C LEU A 215 11.28 -15.49 -6.35
N LYS A 216 11.31 -14.98 -5.10
CA LYS A 216 10.72 -15.65 -3.94
C LYS A 216 9.21 -15.80 -4.10
N ALA A 217 8.52 -14.73 -4.54
CA ALA A 217 7.08 -14.71 -4.70
C ALA A 217 6.57 -15.75 -5.71
N LEU A 218 7.31 -16.06 -6.78
CA LEU A 218 6.97 -17.14 -7.71
C LEU A 218 6.80 -18.51 -7.05
N LYS A 219 7.43 -18.74 -5.91
CA LYS A 219 7.42 -20.03 -5.19
C LYS A 219 6.29 -20.13 -4.16
N VAL A 220 5.59 -19.02 -3.89
CA VAL A 220 4.52 -18.97 -2.89
C VAL A 220 3.26 -19.61 -3.43
N SER A 221 2.60 -20.42 -2.60
CA SER A 221 1.32 -21.04 -2.94
C SER A 221 0.21 -20.01 -3.05
N ARG A 222 -0.52 -20.05 -4.16
CA ARG A 222 -1.72 -19.19 -4.36
C ARG A 222 -2.79 -19.47 -3.29
N GLN A 223 -2.91 -20.72 -2.86
CA GLN A 223 -3.86 -21.12 -1.80
C GLN A 223 -3.48 -20.48 -0.46
N ASP A 224 -2.18 -20.43 -0.13
CA ASP A 224 -1.71 -19.77 1.09
C ASP A 224 -2.02 -18.25 1.08
N CYS A 225 -1.91 -17.58 -0.08
CA CYS A 225 -2.31 -16.19 -0.25
C CYS A 225 -3.82 -15.99 0.02
N LEU A 226 -4.66 -16.84 -0.57
CA LEU A 226 -6.12 -16.80 -0.36
C LEU A 226 -6.51 -16.98 1.10
N GLU A 227 -5.93 -17.96 1.76
CA GLU A 227 -6.20 -18.22 3.18
C GLU A 227 -5.74 -17.07 4.07
N PHE A 228 -4.56 -16.53 3.79
CA PHE A 228 -4.01 -15.41 4.54
C PHE A 228 -4.86 -14.16 4.43
N SER A 229 -5.38 -13.85 3.24
CA SER A 229 -6.19 -12.66 2.99
C SER A 229 -7.45 -12.58 3.86
N LYS A 230 -8.00 -13.72 4.27
CA LYS A 230 -9.22 -13.81 5.11
C LYS A 230 -9.06 -13.19 6.50
N LYS A 231 -7.83 -12.96 6.96
CA LYS A 231 -7.54 -12.32 8.26
C LYS A 231 -7.88 -10.83 8.29
N TYR A 232 -8.07 -10.19 7.14
CA TYR A 232 -8.31 -8.76 7.02
C TYR A 232 -9.75 -8.50 6.57
N SER A 233 -10.64 -8.14 7.50
CA SER A 233 -12.03 -7.83 7.21
C SER A 233 -12.37 -6.36 7.40
N TRP A 234 -13.35 -5.87 6.65
CA TRP A 234 -13.88 -4.52 6.84
C TRP A 234 -14.70 -4.39 8.12
N GLU A 235 -15.32 -5.48 8.59
CA GLU A 235 -16.08 -5.52 9.84
C GLU A 235 -15.18 -5.19 11.01
N GLU A 236 -14.02 -5.85 11.10
CA GLU A 236 -13.03 -5.58 12.16
C GLU A 236 -12.46 -4.15 12.04
N THR A 237 -12.17 -3.70 10.81
CA THR A 237 -11.74 -2.32 10.55
C THR A 237 -12.76 -1.30 11.06
N ALA A 238 -14.05 -1.53 10.77
CA ALA A 238 -15.13 -0.67 11.22
C ALA A 238 -15.29 -0.68 12.75
N ARG A 239 -15.22 -1.86 13.37
CA ARG A 239 -15.28 -2.02 14.84
C ARG A 239 -14.20 -1.18 15.52
N ILE A 240 -12.91 -1.36 15.11
CA ILE A 240 -11.81 -0.59 15.69
C ILE A 240 -12.02 0.92 15.49
N PHE A 241 -12.56 1.34 14.34
CA PHE A 241 -12.85 2.75 14.09
C PHE A 241 -13.89 3.28 15.06
N PHE A 242 -15.06 2.64 15.18
CA PHE A 242 -16.15 3.09 16.04
C PHE A 242 -15.77 3.10 17.53
N ASP A 243 -14.97 2.12 17.98
CA ASP A 243 -14.51 2.03 19.37
C ASP A 243 -13.51 3.16 19.74
N ASN A 244 -12.94 3.84 18.74
CA ASN A 244 -11.87 4.83 18.96
C ASN A 244 -12.16 6.24 18.41
N ILE A 245 -13.31 6.48 17.81
CA ILE A 245 -13.73 7.85 17.51
C ILE A 245 -14.21 8.52 18.82
N SER A 246 -13.74 9.75 19.05
CA SER A 246 -14.14 10.50 20.26
C SER A 246 -15.58 10.99 20.11
N PRO A 247 -16.53 10.54 20.94
CA PRO A 247 -17.84 11.16 21.02
C PRO A 247 -17.69 12.56 21.64
N ASN A 248 -18.43 13.52 21.15
CA ASN A 248 -18.55 14.86 21.72
C ASN A 248 -19.62 14.85 22.82
#